data_b27e4519669e4f3f3a94ea68338d0409
#
_entry.id   b27e4519669e4f3f3a94ea68338d0409
#
_cell.length_a   1.000
_cell.length_b   1.000
_cell.length_c   1.000
_cell.angle_alpha   90.00
_cell.angle_beta   90.00
_cell.angle_gamma   90.00
#
_symmetry.space_group_name_H-M   'P 1'
#
loop_
_entity.id
_entity.type
_entity.pdbx_description
1 polymer ?
#
loop_
_entity_poly.entity_id
_entity_poly.type
_entity_poly.pdbx_seq_one_letter_code
_entity_poly.pdbx_strand_id
1 'polypeptide(L)'
;MNTLVSYLSDSLVDEIVAAVGLPKTTLTHSVFWRLCRKVTDRLAYLGASFDQITKDKGLPAASAWALTHFCEAPQVHGAERVPEQGPLLVASNHPGTYDSLVLFANLEGHKIKCVASEIPFIRLLPHANEHFLFTPRKDSRERMLVLRNAIQHLKEGGTLVYFGSGHRDPDPMVYPGADQAFDHWQDVFDTFFKYVNDLKVMPTVVSGVVSSEWAKHPITWLRKKQIDKQRLAEFGQVITQLLKPGQLMMKPRISIGHHFSEDELRQVVRSGALFHSVLNRAKRVFHESSAYFGDFLR
;
A
#
# COMPACT_ATOMS: atom_id res chain seq x y z
N MET A 1 -22.73 -6.64 12.16
CA MET A 1 -22.34 -6.55 10.73
C MET A 1 -23.23 -5.59 9.93
N ASN A 2 -24.57 -5.74 9.91
CA ASN A 2 -25.46 -4.89 9.11
C ASN A 2 -25.37 -3.38 9.41
N THR A 3 -25.27 -3.00 10.69
CA THR A 3 -25.14 -1.58 11.10
C THR A 3 -23.82 -0.95 10.64
N LEU A 4 -22.70 -1.68 10.75
CA LEU A 4 -21.39 -1.20 10.29
C LEU A 4 -21.38 -1.07 8.76
N VAL A 5 -21.92 -2.04 8.03
CA VAL A 5 -22.00 -2.00 6.55
C VAL A 5 -22.81 -0.80 6.08
N SER A 6 -23.96 -0.54 6.70
CA SER A 6 -24.77 0.66 6.35
C SER A 6 -24.00 1.95 6.60
N TYR A 7 -23.38 2.08 7.76
CA TYR A 7 -22.58 3.26 8.11
C TYR A 7 -21.40 3.48 7.15
N LEU A 8 -20.67 2.41 6.82
CA LEU A 8 -19.57 2.44 5.85
C LEU A 8 -20.06 2.85 4.45
N SER A 9 -21.19 2.30 4.00
CA SER A 9 -21.77 2.64 2.68
C SER A 9 -22.14 4.11 2.60
N ASP A 10 -22.81 4.65 3.63
CA ASP A 10 -23.19 6.07 3.68
C ASP A 10 -21.95 6.99 3.70
N SER A 11 -20.92 6.62 4.48
CA SER A 11 -19.65 7.35 4.50
C SER A 11 -18.96 7.36 3.14
N LEU A 12 -18.96 6.24 2.41
CA LEU A 12 -18.39 6.15 1.06
C LEU A 12 -19.13 7.04 0.06
N VAL A 13 -20.46 7.14 0.17
CA VAL A 13 -21.24 8.07 -0.65
C VAL A 13 -20.82 9.51 -0.37
N ASP A 14 -20.66 9.88 0.89
CA ASP A 14 -20.17 11.20 1.29
C ASP A 14 -18.78 11.52 0.75
N GLU A 15 -17.86 10.54 0.75
CA GLU A 15 -16.54 10.69 0.16
C GLU A 15 -16.61 10.90 -1.36
N ILE A 16 -17.47 10.16 -2.06
CA ILE A 16 -17.69 10.32 -3.50
C ILE A 16 -18.22 11.70 -3.81
N VAL A 17 -19.24 12.16 -3.08
CA VAL A 17 -19.82 13.51 -3.24
C VAL A 17 -18.75 14.59 -3.04
N ALA A 18 -17.93 14.46 -2.02
CA ALA A 18 -16.83 15.39 -1.76
C ALA A 18 -15.74 15.34 -2.86
N ALA A 19 -15.42 14.15 -3.37
CA ALA A 19 -14.44 13.98 -4.44
C ALA A 19 -14.86 14.61 -5.77
N VAL A 20 -16.18 14.64 -6.04
CA VAL A 20 -16.77 15.32 -7.21
C VAL A 20 -16.85 16.84 -7.01
N GLY A 21 -16.59 17.34 -5.79
CA GLY A 21 -16.63 18.78 -5.49
C GLY A 21 -18.05 19.34 -5.29
N LEU A 22 -19.01 18.47 -5.02
CA LEU A 22 -20.39 18.90 -4.75
C LEU A 22 -20.61 19.15 -3.25
N PRO A 23 -21.53 20.08 -2.90
CA PRO A 23 -21.88 20.32 -1.51
C PRO A 23 -22.58 19.08 -0.92
N LYS A 24 -22.26 18.75 0.33
CA LYS A 24 -22.91 17.66 1.07
C LYS A 24 -24.31 18.11 1.51
N THR A 25 -25.29 17.93 0.64
CA THR A 25 -26.72 18.17 0.93
C THR A 25 -27.50 16.85 0.93
N THR A 26 -28.65 16.81 1.56
CA THR A 26 -29.54 15.63 1.53
C THR A 26 -29.91 15.22 0.10
N LEU A 27 -30.03 16.17 -0.81
CA LEU A 27 -30.35 15.90 -2.20
C LEU A 27 -29.19 15.27 -2.94
N THR A 28 -27.96 15.84 -2.83
CA THR A 28 -26.75 15.29 -3.47
C THR A 28 -26.45 13.91 -2.92
N HIS A 29 -26.51 13.69 -1.61
CA HIS A 29 -26.35 12.40 -1.00
C HIS A 29 -27.37 11.38 -1.54
N SER A 30 -28.67 11.72 -1.60
CA SER A 30 -29.70 10.79 -2.08
C SER A 30 -29.54 10.41 -3.55
N VAL A 31 -29.10 11.34 -4.41
CA VAL A 31 -28.85 11.07 -5.83
C VAL A 31 -27.62 10.14 -5.99
N PHE A 32 -26.50 10.47 -5.34
CA PHE A 32 -25.29 9.64 -5.40
C PHE A 32 -25.49 8.31 -4.73
N TRP A 33 -26.23 8.22 -3.63
CA TRP A 33 -26.59 6.97 -2.99
C TRP A 33 -27.30 6.02 -3.96
N ARG A 34 -28.28 6.52 -4.75
CA ARG A 34 -28.97 5.70 -5.76
C ARG A 34 -28.04 5.24 -6.88
N LEU A 35 -27.13 6.09 -7.33
CA LEU A 35 -26.21 5.80 -8.43
C LEU A 35 -25.09 4.85 -8.01
N CYS A 36 -24.53 5.03 -6.82
CA CYS A 36 -23.34 4.35 -6.36
C CYS A 36 -23.61 3.19 -5.39
N ARG A 37 -24.87 3.00 -4.94
CA ARG A 37 -25.25 2.05 -3.90
C ARG A 37 -24.64 0.65 -4.08
N LYS A 38 -24.71 0.10 -5.29
CA LYS A 38 -24.17 -1.24 -5.55
C LYS A 38 -22.66 -1.32 -5.27
N VAL A 39 -21.93 -0.25 -5.60
CA VAL A 39 -20.48 -0.16 -5.40
C VAL A 39 -20.16 0.06 -3.92
N THR A 40 -20.84 1.02 -3.29
CA THR A 40 -20.60 1.38 -1.88
C THR A 40 -21.02 0.27 -0.92
N ASP A 41 -22.19 -0.35 -1.12
CA ASP A 41 -22.67 -1.48 -0.31
C ASP A 41 -21.69 -2.67 -0.41
N ARG A 42 -21.20 -2.96 -1.62
CA ARG A 42 -20.25 -4.05 -1.82
C ARG A 42 -18.90 -3.75 -1.16
N LEU A 43 -18.37 -2.54 -1.35
CA LEU A 43 -17.11 -2.13 -0.73
C LEU A 43 -17.25 -2.11 0.80
N ALA A 44 -18.37 -1.61 1.32
CA ALA A 44 -18.68 -1.62 2.75
C ALA A 44 -18.75 -3.04 3.32
N TYR A 45 -19.40 -3.97 2.60
CA TYR A 45 -19.44 -5.37 2.99
C TYR A 45 -18.03 -6.00 3.01
N LEU A 46 -17.24 -5.77 1.96
CA LEU A 46 -15.85 -6.26 1.89
C LEU A 46 -14.99 -5.66 3.01
N GLY A 47 -15.13 -4.36 3.30
CA GLY A 47 -14.44 -3.70 4.40
C GLY A 47 -14.81 -4.27 5.77
N ALA A 48 -16.10 -4.44 6.05
CA ALA A 48 -16.56 -5.04 7.30
C ALA A 48 -16.08 -6.49 7.47
N SER A 49 -16.07 -7.27 6.37
CA SER A 49 -15.55 -8.63 6.37
C SER A 49 -14.03 -8.66 6.57
N PHE A 50 -13.29 -7.77 5.92
CA PHE A 50 -11.86 -7.58 6.11
C PHE A 50 -11.52 -7.26 7.58
N ASP A 51 -12.25 -6.34 8.18
CA ASP A 51 -12.08 -5.96 9.58
C ASP A 51 -12.33 -7.14 10.54
N GLN A 52 -13.41 -7.90 10.28
CA GLN A 52 -13.72 -9.10 11.08
C GLN A 52 -12.65 -10.18 10.94
N ILE A 53 -12.14 -10.42 9.73
CA ILE A 53 -11.04 -11.39 9.52
C ILE A 53 -9.75 -10.88 10.16
N THR A 54 -9.49 -9.57 10.10
CA THR A 54 -8.34 -8.96 10.79
C THR A 54 -8.39 -9.23 12.29
N LYS A 55 -9.57 -9.08 12.91
CA LYS A 55 -9.80 -9.41 14.31
C LYS A 55 -9.52 -10.88 14.62
N ASP A 56 -10.06 -11.79 13.81
CA ASP A 56 -10.12 -13.22 14.12
C ASP A 56 -8.83 -13.96 13.72
N LYS A 57 -8.17 -13.52 12.63
CA LYS A 57 -7.05 -14.23 11.99
C LYS A 57 -5.82 -13.34 11.70
N GLY A 58 -5.90 -12.05 12.00
CA GLY A 58 -4.85 -11.07 11.74
C GLY A 58 -4.88 -10.47 10.34
N LEU A 59 -4.11 -9.38 10.18
CA LEU A 59 -4.02 -8.58 8.97
C LEU A 59 -3.53 -9.37 7.74
N PRO A 60 -2.54 -10.30 7.83
CA PRO A 60 -2.10 -11.10 6.68
C PRO A 60 -3.22 -11.94 6.08
N ALA A 61 -3.97 -12.66 6.92
CA ALA A 61 -5.08 -13.49 6.47
C ALA A 61 -6.22 -12.66 5.85
N ALA A 62 -6.54 -11.50 6.46
CA ALA A 62 -7.52 -10.57 5.91
C ALA A 62 -7.08 -10.04 4.53
N SER A 63 -5.80 -9.72 4.38
CA SER A 63 -5.23 -9.22 3.13
C SER A 63 -5.24 -10.28 2.03
N ALA A 64 -4.85 -11.51 2.34
CA ALA A 64 -4.93 -12.63 1.42
C ALA A 64 -6.38 -12.86 0.95
N TRP A 65 -7.35 -12.83 1.89
CA TRP A 65 -8.77 -12.94 1.57
C TRP A 65 -9.24 -11.77 0.69
N ALA A 66 -8.89 -10.52 1.01
CA ALA A 66 -9.31 -9.36 0.23
C ALA A 66 -8.79 -9.43 -1.22
N LEU A 67 -7.54 -9.86 -1.41
CA LEU A 67 -6.94 -10.02 -2.73
C LEU A 67 -7.76 -10.95 -3.64
N THR A 68 -8.38 -12.00 -3.11
CA THR A 68 -9.19 -12.93 -3.94
C THR A 68 -10.37 -12.28 -4.65
N HIS A 69 -10.82 -11.10 -4.19
CA HIS A 69 -11.91 -10.36 -4.81
C HIS A 69 -11.46 -9.43 -5.95
N PHE A 70 -10.16 -9.13 -6.04
CA PHE A 70 -9.63 -8.13 -6.95
C PHE A 70 -8.47 -8.62 -7.81
N CYS A 71 -7.79 -9.68 -7.37
CA CYS A 71 -6.53 -10.14 -7.95
C CYS A 71 -6.53 -11.65 -8.14
N GLU A 72 -5.79 -12.12 -9.14
CA GLU A 72 -5.27 -13.49 -9.16
C GLU A 72 -4.30 -13.69 -8.00
N ALA A 73 -3.94 -14.94 -7.69
CA ALA A 73 -2.94 -15.22 -6.67
C ALA A 73 -1.63 -14.50 -6.99
N PRO A 74 -1.06 -13.72 -6.05
CA PRO A 74 0.18 -13.01 -6.29
C PRO A 74 1.32 -13.98 -6.65
N GLN A 75 2.12 -13.60 -7.66
CA GLN A 75 3.37 -14.29 -7.94
C GLN A 75 4.45 -13.76 -7.00
N VAL A 76 5.04 -14.63 -6.20
CA VAL A 76 6.00 -14.26 -5.16
C VAL A 76 7.39 -14.80 -5.51
N HIS A 77 8.39 -13.90 -5.48
CA HIS A 77 9.80 -14.25 -5.59
C HIS A 77 10.53 -13.85 -4.31
N GLY A 78 11.26 -14.79 -3.69
CA GLY A 78 12.03 -14.55 -2.47
C GLY A 78 11.21 -14.64 -1.18
N ALA A 79 10.10 -15.39 -1.14
CA ALA A 79 9.30 -15.57 0.07
C ALA A 79 10.11 -16.10 1.25
N GLU A 80 11.09 -16.96 1.00
CA GLU A 80 12.02 -17.57 1.96
C GLU A 80 12.95 -16.54 2.63
N ARG A 81 13.01 -15.31 2.11
CA ARG A 81 13.89 -14.24 2.61
C ARG A 81 13.23 -13.40 3.72
N VAL A 82 11.93 -13.61 3.96
CA VAL A 82 11.24 -12.95 5.07
C VAL A 82 11.75 -13.52 6.38
N PRO A 83 12.32 -12.70 7.29
CA PRO A 83 12.80 -13.20 8.57
C PRO A 83 11.62 -13.62 9.44
N GLU A 84 11.76 -14.66 10.26
CA GLU A 84 10.69 -15.14 11.13
C GLU A 84 10.21 -14.09 12.14
N GLN A 85 11.09 -13.18 12.56
CA GLN A 85 10.82 -12.18 13.59
C GLN A 85 11.51 -10.84 13.29
N GLY A 86 10.91 -9.74 13.82
CA GLY A 86 11.46 -8.39 13.78
C GLY A 86 12.51 -8.11 14.85
N PRO A 87 12.96 -6.83 14.97
CA PRO A 87 12.41 -5.65 14.27
C PRO A 87 12.67 -5.67 12.76
N LEU A 88 11.61 -5.49 11.98
CA LEU A 88 11.69 -5.54 10.53
C LEU A 88 11.07 -4.27 9.90
N LEU A 89 11.84 -3.58 9.06
CA LEU A 89 11.36 -2.50 8.21
C LEU A 89 11.25 -3.01 6.77
N VAL A 90 10.04 -3.18 6.28
CA VAL A 90 9.76 -3.51 4.88
C VAL A 90 9.70 -2.21 4.09
N ALA A 91 10.69 -1.99 3.23
CA ALA A 91 10.80 -0.80 2.39
C ALA A 91 10.35 -1.13 0.97
N SER A 92 9.26 -0.54 0.50
CA SER A 92 8.64 -0.88 -0.78
C SER A 92 8.34 0.35 -1.64
N ASN A 93 8.25 0.14 -2.96
CA ASN A 93 7.54 1.04 -3.85
C ASN A 93 6.02 1.00 -3.59
N HIS A 94 5.29 2.00 -4.09
CA HIS A 94 3.85 2.15 -3.90
C HIS A 94 3.09 2.25 -5.24
N PRO A 95 3.00 1.16 -6.02
CA PRO A 95 2.43 1.22 -7.37
C PRO A 95 0.90 1.32 -7.41
N GLY A 96 0.17 1.07 -6.33
CA GLY A 96 -1.29 1.20 -6.41
C GLY A 96 -2.08 0.71 -5.22
N THR A 97 -3.38 0.49 -5.45
CA THR A 97 -4.36 0.25 -4.38
C THR A 97 -4.15 -1.09 -3.66
N TYR A 98 -3.61 -2.09 -4.33
CA TYR A 98 -3.52 -3.46 -3.78
C TYR A 98 -2.13 -3.85 -3.27
N ASP A 99 -1.13 -2.99 -3.44
CA ASP A 99 0.25 -3.30 -3.05
C ASP A 99 0.42 -3.55 -1.55
N SER A 100 -0.23 -2.76 -0.71
CA SER A 100 -0.22 -2.98 0.73
C SER A 100 -0.82 -4.33 1.12
N LEU A 101 -1.93 -4.74 0.47
CA LEU A 101 -2.52 -6.06 0.70
C LEU A 101 -1.58 -7.18 0.27
N VAL A 102 -0.87 -7.00 -0.87
CA VAL A 102 0.13 -7.96 -1.35
C VAL A 102 1.29 -8.08 -0.34
N LEU A 103 1.78 -6.95 0.18
CA LEU A 103 2.81 -6.94 1.21
C LEU A 103 2.34 -7.64 2.49
N PHE A 104 1.18 -7.26 3.02
CA PHE A 104 0.66 -7.81 4.27
C PHE A 104 0.41 -9.32 4.18
N ALA A 105 -0.12 -9.80 3.05
CA ALA A 105 -0.39 -11.22 2.84
C ALA A 105 0.88 -12.10 2.88
N ASN A 106 2.06 -11.50 2.64
CA ASN A 106 3.36 -12.19 2.68
C ASN A 106 4.12 -12.02 4.02
N LEU A 107 3.46 -11.48 5.06
CA LEU A 107 4.06 -11.23 6.37
C LEU A 107 3.31 -12.00 7.47
N GLU A 108 3.05 -13.28 7.23
CA GLU A 108 2.38 -14.15 8.21
C GLU A 108 3.21 -14.25 9.51
N GLY A 109 2.55 -14.24 10.66
CA GLY A 109 3.20 -14.28 11.97
C GLY A 109 3.77 -12.94 12.46
N HIS A 110 3.80 -11.90 11.61
CA HIS A 110 4.35 -10.60 11.98
C HIS A 110 3.32 -9.68 12.63
N LYS A 111 3.78 -8.88 13.61
CA LYS A 111 3.02 -7.75 14.16
C LYS A 111 3.19 -6.55 13.24
N ILE A 112 2.26 -6.34 12.32
CA ILE A 112 2.41 -5.37 11.24
C ILE A 112 1.82 -4.02 11.63
N LYS A 113 2.57 -2.94 11.35
CA LYS A 113 2.04 -1.59 11.17
C LYS A 113 2.48 -1.03 9.82
N CYS A 114 1.65 -0.16 9.24
CA CYS A 114 1.92 0.51 7.97
C CYS A 114 1.81 2.02 8.13
N VAL A 115 2.81 2.75 7.63
CA VAL A 115 2.74 4.21 7.55
C VAL A 115 1.94 4.59 6.30
N ALA A 116 0.85 5.31 6.48
CA ALA A 116 -0.05 5.68 5.40
C ALA A 116 -0.57 7.11 5.54
N SER A 117 -1.00 7.71 4.44
CA SER A 117 -1.84 8.91 4.49
C SER A 117 -3.20 8.55 5.08
N GLU A 118 -3.89 9.53 5.65
CA GLU A 118 -5.21 9.31 6.21
C GLU A 118 -6.19 8.80 5.13
N ILE A 119 -6.82 7.66 5.42
CA ILE A 119 -7.83 7.01 4.59
C ILE A 119 -9.10 6.88 5.44
N PRO A 120 -10.11 7.76 5.22
CA PRO A 120 -11.30 7.80 6.07
C PRO A 120 -12.00 6.45 6.20
N PHE A 121 -12.12 5.70 5.11
CA PHE A 121 -12.70 4.36 5.12
C PHE A 121 -12.00 3.40 6.09
N ILE A 122 -10.66 3.39 6.13
CA ILE A 122 -9.91 2.52 7.06
C ILE A 122 -10.09 2.99 8.51
N ARG A 123 -10.22 4.29 8.74
CA ARG A 123 -10.50 4.83 10.08
C ARG A 123 -11.78 4.27 10.71
N LEU A 124 -12.74 3.88 9.88
CA LEU A 124 -14.01 3.32 10.31
C LEU A 124 -13.97 1.82 10.57
N LEU A 125 -12.85 1.15 10.30
CA LEU A 125 -12.61 -0.27 10.51
C LEU A 125 -11.83 -0.47 11.82
N PRO A 126 -12.46 -0.81 12.96
CA PRO A 126 -11.83 -0.71 14.28
C PRO A 126 -10.58 -1.58 14.41
N HIS A 127 -10.59 -2.80 13.89
CA HIS A 127 -9.45 -3.71 14.01
C HIS A 127 -8.37 -3.45 12.95
N ALA A 128 -8.77 -3.18 11.71
CA ALA A 128 -7.84 -2.82 10.64
C ALA A 128 -7.12 -1.50 10.93
N ASN A 129 -7.84 -0.50 11.48
CA ASN A 129 -7.28 0.81 11.81
C ASN A 129 -6.08 0.73 12.77
N GLU A 130 -6.04 -0.25 13.67
CA GLU A 130 -4.95 -0.45 14.62
C GLU A 130 -3.60 -0.74 13.93
N HIS A 131 -3.62 -1.23 12.70
CA HIS A 131 -2.44 -1.55 11.91
C HIS A 131 -1.87 -0.37 11.13
N PHE A 132 -2.48 0.83 11.22
CA PHE A 132 -2.04 1.99 10.47
C PHE A 132 -1.53 3.12 11.36
N LEU A 133 -0.42 3.71 10.94
CA LEU A 133 0.14 4.94 11.46
C LEU A 133 -0.12 6.05 10.43
N PHE A 134 -1.20 6.81 10.64
CA PHE A 134 -1.62 7.81 9.68
C PHE A 134 -0.81 9.10 9.80
N THR A 135 -0.17 9.48 8.71
CA THR A 135 0.62 10.73 8.62
C THR A 135 -0.28 11.91 8.24
N PRO A 136 -0.31 12.97 9.05
CA PRO A 136 -1.03 14.19 8.72
C PRO A 136 -0.35 14.95 7.58
N ARG A 137 -1.15 15.58 6.72
CA ARG A 137 -0.61 16.29 5.55
C ARG A 137 0.14 17.58 5.90
N LYS A 138 -0.20 18.27 6.98
CA LYS A 138 0.29 19.62 7.28
C LYS A 138 0.89 19.82 8.67
N ASP A 139 0.71 18.92 9.61
CA ASP A 139 1.19 19.09 10.98
C ASP A 139 2.54 18.38 11.18
N SER A 140 3.60 19.15 11.44
CA SER A 140 4.94 18.63 11.71
C SER A 140 5.04 17.92 13.06
N ARG A 141 4.27 18.34 14.08
CA ARG A 141 4.29 17.73 15.41
C ARG A 141 3.65 16.36 15.37
N GLU A 142 2.52 16.25 14.69
CA GLU A 142 1.86 14.96 14.50
C GLU A 142 2.71 13.98 13.66
N ARG A 143 3.44 14.49 12.64
CA ARG A 143 4.41 13.65 11.89
C ARG A 143 5.51 13.10 12.77
N MET A 144 6.03 13.90 13.71
CA MET A 144 7.01 13.44 14.70
C MET A 144 6.42 12.38 15.63
N LEU A 145 5.15 12.50 16.01
CA LEU A 145 4.46 11.50 16.82
C LEU A 145 4.32 10.17 16.06
N VAL A 146 3.97 10.22 14.77
CA VAL A 146 3.91 9.04 13.91
C VAL A 146 5.28 8.35 13.83
N LEU A 147 6.35 9.11 13.61
CA LEU A 147 7.71 8.56 13.58
C LEU A 147 8.09 7.92 14.92
N ARG A 148 7.77 8.57 16.04
CA ARG A 148 8.01 8.02 17.38
C ARG A 148 7.25 6.70 17.60
N ASN A 149 5.98 6.64 17.18
CA ASN A 149 5.18 5.43 17.30
C ASN A 149 5.71 4.30 16.39
N ALA A 150 6.20 4.63 15.20
CA ALA A 150 6.85 3.68 14.31
C ALA A 150 8.13 3.10 14.93
N ILE A 151 8.99 3.96 15.50
CA ILE A 151 10.21 3.54 16.21
C ILE A 151 9.86 2.65 17.41
N GLN A 152 8.86 3.03 18.19
CA GLN A 152 8.43 2.24 19.35
C GLN A 152 7.94 0.85 18.93
N HIS A 153 7.12 0.79 17.88
CA HIS A 153 6.63 -0.48 17.33
C HIS A 153 7.78 -1.41 16.88
N LEU A 154 8.79 -0.85 16.21
CA LEU A 154 9.98 -1.61 15.82
C LEU A 154 10.78 -2.08 17.04
N LYS A 155 10.98 -1.23 18.06
CA LYS A 155 11.66 -1.61 19.33
C LYS A 155 10.98 -2.76 20.06
N GLU A 156 9.68 -2.91 19.89
CA GLU A 156 8.88 -4.02 20.45
C GLU A 156 8.94 -5.29 19.57
N GLY A 157 9.86 -5.33 18.58
CA GLY A 157 10.03 -6.45 17.67
C GLY A 157 8.99 -6.50 16.55
N GLY A 158 8.24 -5.41 16.32
CA GLY A 158 7.23 -5.35 15.28
C GLY A 158 7.80 -5.22 13.87
N THR A 159 6.90 -5.31 12.89
CA THR A 159 7.19 -5.09 11.47
C THR A 159 6.52 -3.82 10.99
N LEU A 160 7.29 -2.93 10.40
CA LEU A 160 6.82 -1.68 9.81
C LEU A 160 6.88 -1.75 8.28
N VAL A 161 5.74 -1.59 7.62
CA VAL A 161 5.69 -1.39 6.18
C VAL A 161 5.78 0.11 5.88
N TYR A 162 6.76 0.47 5.07
CA TYR A 162 7.07 1.83 4.70
C TYR A 162 7.24 1.97 3.18
N PHE A 163 6.44 2.84 2.59
CA PHE A 163 6.55 3.18 1.18
C PHE A 163 7.55 4.31 1.00
N GLY A 164 8.69 4.01 0.38
CA GLY A 164 9.88 4.86 0.38
C GLY A 164 9.67 6.26 -0.18
N SER A 165 8.87 6.43 -1.22
CA SER A 165 8.56 7.73 -1.83
C SER A 165 7.55 8.56 -1.01
N GLY A 166 6.76 7.92 -0.14
CA GLY A 166 5.66 8.57 0.59
C GLY A 166 4.47 8.98 -0.28
N HIS A 167 4.48 8.62 -1.57
CA HIS A 167 3.38 8.83 -2.52
C HIS A 167 3.33 7.70 -3.53
N ARG A 168 2.35 7.74 -4.42
CA ARG A 168 2.18 6.71 -5.44
C ARG A 168 3.29 6.73 -6.47
N ASP A 169 3.87 5.56 -6.70
CA ASP A 169 4.87 5.31 -7.73
C ASP A 169 4.23 4.75 -9.00
N PRO A 170 4.83 4.88 -10.19
CA PRO A 170 4.38 4.19 -11.37
C PRO A 170 4.42 2.67 -11.20
N ASP A 171 3.36 1.96 -11.65
CA ASP A 171 3.40 0.50 -11.70
C ASP A 171 4.39 0.04 -12.79
N PRO A 172 5.44 -0.74 -12.45
CA PRO A 172 6.48 -1.14 -13.41
C PRO A 172 5.97 -1.90 -14.63
N MET A 173 4.84 -2.58 -14.53
CA MET A 173 4.25 -3.32 -15.65
C MET A 173 3.40 -2.46 -16.57
N VAL A 174 3.06 -1.25 -16.16
CA VAL A 174 2.05 -0.42 -16.84
C VAL A 174 2.61 0.92 -17.29
N TYR A 175 3.56 1.46 -16.54
CA TYR A 175 4.13 2.78 -16.79
C TYR A 175 5.65 2.74 -16.83
N PRO A 176 6.29 3.48 -17.77
CA PRO A 176 7.74 3.64 -17.78
C PRO A 176 8.20 4.54 -16.62
N GLY A 177 9.51 4.48 -16.31
CA GLY A 177 10.12 5.35 -15.30
C GLY A 177 9.85 4.93 -13.86
N ALA A 178 9.39 3.70 -13.62
CA ALA A 178 9.17 3.19 -12.28
C ALA A 178 10.50 3.03 -11.49
N ASP A 179 11.62 2.83 -12.16
CA ASP A 179 12.96 2.83 -11.59
C ASP A 179 13.37 4.20 -11.04
N GLN A 180 12.94 5.30 -11.67
CA GLN A 180 13.22 6.65 -11.24
C GLN A 180 12.45 7.03 -9.96
N ALA A 181 11.36 6.33 -9.64
CA ALA A 181 10.60 6.55 -8.42
C ALA A 181 11.44 6.32 -7.15
N PHE A 182 12.46 5.46 -7.21
CA PHE A 182 13.39 5.24 -6.10
C PHE A 182 14.21 6.50 -5.77
N ASP A 183 14.48 7.38 -6.72
CA ASP A 183 15.22 8.63 -6.49
C ASP A 183 14.43 9.64 -5.63
N HIS A 184 13.13 9.40 -5.47
CA HIS A 184 12.23 10.19 -4.62
C HIS A 184 12.00 9.58 -3.24
N TRP A 185 12.69 8.49 -2.89
CA TRP A 185 12.58 7.89 -1.57
C TRP A 185 13.10 8.85 -0.51
N GLN A 186 12.41 8.89 0.62
CA GLN A 186 12.72 9.82 1.71
C GLN A 186 13.84 9.26 2.58
N ASP A 187 14.76 10.14 2.97
CA ASP A 187 15.86 9.80 3.88
C ASP A 187 15.37 9.73 5.32
N VAL A 188 14.72 8.61 5.65
CA VAL A 188 14.21 8.32 7.00
C VAL A 188 14.92 7.12 7.62
N PHE A 189 15.62 6.33 6.82
CA PHE A 189 16.22 5.06 7.24
C PHE A 189 17.32 5.27 8.28
N ASP A 190 18.14 6.31 8.15
CA ASP A 190 19.18 6.65 9.12
C ASP A 190 18.59 6.91 10.51
N THR A 191 17.38 7.49 10.56
CA THR A 191 16.66 7.68 11.82
C THR A 191 16.22 6.35 12.43
N PHE A 192 15.71 5.42 11.64
CA PHE A 192 15.31 4.10 12.15
C PHE A 192 16.53 3.32 12.66
N PHE A 193 17.62 3.27 11.91
CA PHE A 193 18.85 2.61 12.36
C PHE A 193 19.41 3.22 13.64
N LYS A 194 19.37 4.54 13.78
CA LYS A 194 19.85 5.24 14.99
C LYS A 194 19.09 4.86 16.25
N TYR A 195 17.79 4.59 16.15
CA TYR A 195 16.92 4.41 17.33
C TYR A 195 16.44 2.98 17.55
N VAL A 196 16.64 2.08 16.61
CA VAL A 196 16.19 0.67 16.70
C VAL A 196 17.39 -0.26 16.54
N ASN A 197 17.77 -0.91 17.62
CA ASN A 197 18.84 -1.91 17.60
C ASN A 197 18.40 -3.15 16.82
N ASP A 198 19.35 -3.85 16.18
CA ASP A 198 19.12 -5.07 15.42
C ASP A 198 18.07 -4.96 14.30
N LEU A 199 17.81 -3.73 13.85
CA LEU A 199 16.83 -3.46 12.80
C LEU A 199 17.25 -4.16 11.50
N LYS A 200 16.37 -4.99 10.98
CA LYS A 200 16.48 -5.58 9.64
C LYS A 200 15.68 -4.72 8.67
N VAL A 201 16.30 -4.30 7.57
CA VAL A 201 15.61 -3.61 6.47
C VAL A 201 15.48 -4.57 5.31
N MET A 202 14.27 -4.77 4.81
CA MET A 202 13.95 -5.69 3.72
C MET A 202 13.35 -4.90 2.55
N PRO A 203 14.11 -4.68 1.47
CA PRO A 203 13.60 -4.04 0.28
C PRO A 203 12.65 -4.99 -0.45
N THR A 204 11.53 -4.45 -0.89
CA THR A 204 10.53 -5.19 -1.67
C THR A 204 10.08 -4.39 -2.88
N VAL A 205 9.66 -5.07 -3.93
CA VAL A 205 9.12 -4.46 -5.13
C VAL A 205 7.80 -5.13 -5.48
N VAL A 206 6.74 -4.33 -5.60
CA VAL A 206 5.42 -4.77 -6.03
C VAL A 206 5.12 -4.21 -7.42
N SER A 207 4.43 -4.99 -8.26
CA SER A 207 4.01 -4.63 -9.60
C SER A 207 2.74 -5.36 -10.01
N GLY A 208 2.12 -4.97 -11.12
CA GLY A 208 0.94 -5.62 -11.68
C GLY A 208 -0.34 -5.41 -10.87
N VAL A 209 -0.42 -4.32 -10.13
CA VAL A 209 -1.59 -3.93 -9.32
C VAL A 209 -2.50 -2.93 -10.03
N VAL A 210 -2.04 -2.36 -11.15
CA VAL A 210 -2.79 -1.43 -11.99
C VAL A 210 -3.20 -2.11 -13.31
N SER A 211 -4.46 -1.92 -13.72
CA SER A 211 -4.97 -2.42 -14.99
C SER A 211 -4.38 -1.65 -16.19
N SER A 212 -3.74 -2.37 -17.12
CA SER A 212 -3.28 -1.78 -18.36
C SER A 212 -4.41 -1.25 -19.25
N GLU A 213 -5.59 -1.85 -19.18
CA GLU A 213 -6.78 -1.39 -19.90
C GLU A 213 -7.25 -0.04 -19.35
N TRP A 214 -7.37 0.08 -18.02
CA TRP A 214 -7.75 1.34 -17.38
C TRP A 214 -6.66 2.40 -17.49
N ALA A 215 -5.39 2.03 -17.45
CA ALA A 215 -4.29 2.97 -17.68
C ALA A 215 -4.32 3.64 -19.05
N LYS A 216 -4.77 2.89 -20.08
CA LYS A 216 -4.94 3.37 -21.45
C LYS A 216 -6.33 3.94 -21.73
N HIS A 217 -7.26 3.88 -20.79
CA HIS A 217 -8.63 4.34 -20.99
C HIS A 217 -8.68 5.85 -21.28
N PRO A 218 -9.44 6.32 -22.28
CA PRO A 218 -9.49 7.74 -22.66
C PRO A 218 -9.79 8.72 -21.52
N ILE A 219 -10.52 8.27 -20.51
CA ILE A 219 -10.83 9.09 -19.31
C ILE A 219 -9.56 9.58 -18.60
N THR A 220 -8.47 8.82 -18.68
CA THR A 220 -7.20 9.20 -18.04
C THR A 220 -6.55 10.42 -18.72
N TRP A 221 -6.90 10.70 -19.97
CA TRP A 221 -6.40 11.86 -20.70
C TRP A 221 -6.93 13.20 -20.14
N LEU A 222 -7.98 13.16 -19.35
CA LEU A 222 -8.48 14.34 -18.59
C LEU A 222 -7.48 14.83 -17.55
N ARG A 223 -6.45 14.06 -17.27
CA ARG A 223 -5.38 14.40 -16.31
C ARG A 223 -4.05 14.61 -17.02
N LYS A 224 -3.31 15.65 -16.62
CA LYS A 224 -2.00 15.95 -17.21
C LYS A 224 -0.87 15.16 -16.55
N LYS A 225 -0.88 15.07 -15.20
CA LYS A 225 0.17 14.41 -14.42
C LYS A 225 -0.03 12.90 -14.42
N GLN A 226 1.07 12.14 -14.58
CA GLN A 226 1.05 10.67 -14.59
C GLN A 226 0.40 10.08 -13.33
N ILE A 227 0.74 10.60 -12.16
CA ILE A 227 0.16 10.15 -10.89
C ILE A 227 -1.36 10.32 -10.82
N ASP A 228 -1.91 11.38 -11.42
CA ASP A 228 -3.36 11.62 -11.44
C ASP A 228 -4.05 10.74 -12.47
N LYS A 229 -3.37 10.42 -13.59
CA LYS A 229 -3.85 9.43 -14.58
C LYS A 229 -3.95 8.05 -13.94
N GLN A 230 -2.92 7.65 -13.20
CA GLN A 230 -2.88 6.37 -12.51
C GLN A 230 -3.98 6.27 -11.46
N ARG A 231 -4.19 7.31 -10.62
CA ARG A 231 -5.28 7.36 -9.64
C ARG A 231 -6.65 7.19 -10.29
N LEU A 232 -6.86 7.83 -11.47
CA LEU A 232 -8.12 7.72 -12.20
C LEU A 232 -8.29 6.32 -12.79
N ALA A 233 -7.22 5.72 -13.29
CA ALA A 233 -7.21 4.34 -13.77
C ALA A 233 -7.57 3.35 -12.65
N GLU A 234 -6.94 3.48 -11.48
CA GLU A 234 -7.23 2.65 -10.30
C GLU A 234 -8.66 2.82 -9.81
N PHE A 235 -9.19 4.05 -9.83
CA PHE A 235 -10.59 4.29 -9.47
C PHE A 235 -11.56 3.56 -10.41
N GLY A 236 -11.35 3.68 -11.73
CA GLY A 236 -12.15 2.97 -12.73
C GLY A 236 -12.03 1.44 -12.60
N GLN A 237 -10.82 0.94 -12.35
CA GLN A 237 -10.53 -0.46 -12.08
C GLN A 237 -11.34 -0.99 -10.88
N VAL A 238 -11.27 -0.32 -9.73
CA VAL A 238 -11.99 -0.72 -8.51
C VAL A 238 -13.50 -0.72 -8.73
N ILE A 239 -14.05 0.33 -9.37
CA ILE A 239 -15.48 0.38 -9.70
C ILE A 239 -15.87 -0.80 -10.60
N THR A 240 -15.08 -1.10 -11.63
CA THR A 240 -15.36 -2.23 -12.53
C THR A 240 -15.37 -3.55 -11.76
N GLN A 241 -14.39 -3.77 -10.90
CA GLN A 241 -14.28 -4.97 -10.08
C GLN A 241 -15.44 -5.11 -9.08
N LEU A 242 -15.90 -4.01 -8.51
CA LEU A 242 -17.05 -4.01 -7.60
C LEU A 242 -18.38 -4.21 -8.34
N LEU A 243 -18.55 -3.69 -9.56
CA LEU A 243 -19.75 -3.89 -10.36
C LEU A 243 -19.79 -5.26 -11.04
N LYS A 244 -18.66 -5.75 -11.48
CA LYS A 244 -18.50 -6.98 -12.28
C LYS A 244 -17.43 -7.89 -11.68
N PRO A 245 -17.72 -8.55 -10.57
CA PRO A 245 -16.75 -9.42 -9.90
C PRO A 245 -16.18 -10.49 -10.82
N GLY A 246 -14.86 -10.70 -10.73
CA GLY A 246 -14.17 -11.72 -11.50
C GLY A 246 -13.91 -11.38 -12.97
N GLN A 247 -14.49 -10.29 -13.53
CA GLN A 247 -14.23 -9.92 -14.92
C GLN A 247 -12.88 -9.22 -15.13
N LEU A 248 -12.42 -8.50 -14.11
CA LEU A 248 -11.14 -7.78 -14.15
C LEU A 248 -10.34 -8.19 -12.92
N MET A 249 -9.34 -9.04 -13.10
CA MET A 249 -8.47 -9.49 -12.03
C MET A 249 -7.05 -8.98 -12.28
N MET A 250 -6.47 -8.36 -11.28
CA MET A 250 -5.07 -7.92 -11.36
C MET A 250 -4.14 -9.13 -11.20
N LYS A 251 -2.91 -9.01 -11.71
CA LYS A 251 -1.87 -10.04 -11.61
C LYS A 251 -0.68 -9.52 -10.82
N PRO A 252 -0.84 -9.36 -9.50
CA PRO A 252 0.19 -8.77 -8.69
C PRO A 252 1.42 -9.69 -8.63
N ARG A 253 2.58 -9.05 -8.61
CA ARG A 253 3.89 -9.68 -8.44
C ARG A 253 4.62 -8.98 -7.31
N ILE A 254 5.31 -9.74 -6.50
CA ILE A 254 6.15 -9.23 -5.43
C ILE A 254 7.51 -9.90 -5.49
N SER A 255 8.57 -9.08 -5.46
CA SER A 255 9.94 -9.53 -5.23
C SER A 255 10.42 -9.06 -3.88
N ILE A 256 10.82 -10.00 -3.05
CA ILE A 256 11.32 -9.78 -1.70
C ILE A 256 12.84 -9.91 -1.77
N GLY A 257 13.55 -8.83 -1.43
CA GLY A 257 15.00 -8.82 -1.36
C GLY A 257 15.53 -9.44 -0.05
N HIS A 258 16.81 -9.76 -0.03
CA HIS A 258 17.47 -10.13 1.23
C HIS A 258 17.40 -8.95 2.21
N HIS A 259 16.99 -9.24 3.45
CA HIS A 259 17.09 -8.26 4.52
C HIS A 259 18.55 -8.02 4.91
N PHE A 260 18.83 -6.89 5.52
CA PHE A 260 20.16 -6.50 5.97
C PHE A 260 20.08 -5.62 7.23
N SER A 261 21.13 -5.65 8.03
CA SER A 261 21.31 -4.84 9.23
C SER A 261 22.16 -3.60 8.97
N GLU A 262 22.23 -2.70 9.96
CA GLU A 262 23.13 -1.55 9.94
C GLU A 262 24.61 -2.00 9.86
N ASP A 263 24.99 -3.01 10.61
CA ASP A 263 26.38 -3.51 10.65
C ASP A 263 26.84 -4.01 9.29
N GLU A 264 25.97 -4.73 8.56
CA GLU A 264 26.26 -5.16 7.19
C GLU A 264 26.46 -3.98 6.24
N LEU A 265 25.67 -2.89 6.41
CA LEU A 265 25.84 -1.70 5.59
C LEU A 265 27.14 -0.97 5.92
N ARG A 266 27.50 -0.84 7.20
CA ARG A 266 28.72 -0.16 7.64
C ARG A 266 30.01 -0.88 7.22
N GLN A 267 29.96 -2.19 7.04
CA GLN A 267 31.09 -2.95 6.49
C GLN A 267 31.38 -2.61 5.03
N VAL A 268 30.35 -2.25 4.27
CA VAL A 268 30.47 -1.93 2.84
C VAL A 268 30.74 -0.44 2.61
N VAL A 269 30.22 0.42 3.47
CA VAL A 269 30.27 1.90 3.32
C VAL A 269 31.13 2.50 4.43
N ARG A 270 32.37 2.88 4.11
CA ARG A 270 33.32 3.49 5.08
C ARG A 270 32.90 4.92 5.50
N SER A 271 32.16 5.66 4.68
CA SER A 271 31.60 6.96 5.00
C SER A 271 30.46 7.27 4.02
N GLY A 272 29.30 7.61 4.52
CA GLY A 272 28.13 7.99 3.72
C GLY A 272 26.83 7.68 4.45
N ALA A 273 25.76 8.32 4.04
CA ALA A 273 24.44 8.05 4.57
C ALA A 273 24.02 6.60 4.23
N LEU A 274 23.57 5.88 5.22
CA LEU A 274 23.07 4.50 5.07
C LEU A 274 21.88 4.45 4.09
N PHE A 275 21.16 5.56 3.97
CA PHE A 275 20.09 5.76 3.00
C PHE A 275 20.48 5.35 1.57
N HIS A 276 21.62 5.79 1.06
CA HIS A 276 22.07 5.44 -0.29
C HIS A 276 22.28 3.93 -0.47
N SER A 277 22.72 3.26 0.58
CA SER A 277 22.90 1.80 0.57
C SER A 277 21.56 1.06 0.53
N VAL A 278 20.56 1.56 1.29
CA VAL A 278 19.17 1.05 1.24
C VAL A 278 18.60 1.23 -0.18
N LEU A 279 18.75 2.43 -0.74
CA LEU A 279 18.29 2.77 -2.07
C LEU A 279 18.90 1.88 -3.16
N ASN A 280 20.21 1.67 -3.10
CA ASN A 280 20.91 0.81 -4.07
C ASN A 280 20.45 -0.65 -3.97
N ARG A 281 20.17 -1.15 -2.76
CA ARG A 281 19.63 -2.50 -2.57
C ARG A 281 18.19 -2.59 -3.08
N ALA A 282 17.35 -1.58 -2.88
CA ALA A 282 16.00 -1.52 -3.42
C ALA A 282 16.00 -1.50 -4.96
N LYS A 283 16.86 -0.68 -5.57
CA LYS A 283 17.05 -0.68 -7.04
C LYS A 283 17.55 -2.03 -7.56
N ARG A 284 18.41 -2.72 -6.84
CA ARG A 284 18.84 -4.06 -7.20
C ARG A 284 17.67 -5.04 -7.22
N VAL A 285 16.83 -5.04 -6.17
CA VAL A 285 15.61 -5.88 -6.12
C VAL A 285 14.67 -5.56 -7.28
N PHE A 286 14.56 -4.29 -7.68
CA PHE A 286 13.78 -3.88 -8.85
C PHE A 286 14.34 -4.51 -10.15
N HIS A 287 15.64 -4.48 -10.35
CA HIS A 287 16.27 -5.10 -11.53
C HIS A 287 16.16 -6.63 -11.52
N GLU A 288 16.34 -7.26 -10.35
CA GLU A 288 16.12 -8.70 -10.16
C GLU A 288 14.67 -9.08 -10.47
N SER A 289 13.71 -8.29 -9.99
CA SER A 289 12.29 -8.47 -10.27
C SER A 289 11.98 -8.37 -11.76
N SER A 290 12.54 -7.36 -12.44
CA SER A 290 12.42 -7.19 -13.89
C SER A 290 13.02 -8.37 -14.66
N ALA A 291 14.15 -8.89 -14.23
CA ALA A 291 14.80 -10.05 -14.87
C ALA A 291 14.00 -11.35 -14.63
N TYR A 292 13.45 -11.52 -13.43
CA TYR A 292 12.71 -12.72 -13.06
C TYR A 292 11.34 -12.81 -13.76
N PHE A 293 10.58 -11.71 -13.75
CA PHE A 293 9.22 -11.67 -14.32
C PHE A 293 9.17 -11.27 -15.80
N GLY A 294 10.18 -10.56 -16.31
CA GLY A 294 10.36 -10.29 -17.74
C GLY A 294 9.52 -9.18 -18.38
N ASP A 295 8.66 -8.47 -17.61
CA ASP A 295 7.59 -7.64 -18.19
C ASP A 295 7.61 -6.16 -17.76
N PHE A 296 8.70 -5.66 -17.16
CA PHE A 296 8.75 -4.27 -16.72
C PHE A 296 8.94 -3.32 -17.91
N LEU A 297 8.15 -2.27 -17.98
CA LEU A 297 8.32 -1.20 -18.96
C LEU A 297 9.52 -0.32 -18.56
N ARG A 298 10.42 -0.11 -19.52
CA ARG A 298 11.63 0.73 -19.37
C ARG A 298 11.34 2.17 -19.74
#